data_3a6407966afbebc6b5c23f5965a29e6a
#
_entry.id   3a6407966afbebc6b5c23f5965a29e6a
#
_cell.length_a   1.000
_cell.length_b   1.000
_cell.length_c   1.000
_cell.angle_alpha   90.00
_cell.angle_beta   90.00
_cell.angle_gamma   90.00
#
_symmetry.space_group_name_H-M   'P 1'
#
loop_
_entity.id
_entity.type
_entity.pdbx_description
1 polymer ?
#
loop_
_entity_poly.entity_id
_entity_poly.type
_entity_poly.pdbx_seq_one_letter_code
_entity_poly.pdbx_strand_id
1 'polypeptide(L)'
;MLTALRVPRRAVARARMMSSQWEKPFPSILISKDVVSAQGSFAEAQANYLKPNMDAVKELDALLEKKKLGIVAHFYMDPELQGVLSSLKWPHTLIADSLAMGEAAAVMAKNGAKAVACLGVDFMSESVRANLDSNGYHDVPVYRLSKKKIGCSLAESAEKAAYMAYLTKAAETPNSLHVVYINTSLKSKAWAHNIIPTITCTSSNVVQTILQADAQVPGLNIWYGPDTYMGENLEQMFRHLVTLPDDKIAQIHPKHTQKTIASLLERFDYFKEGNCVVHHMFGDKVTQRVRDEYGDVYQTAHFEVPGEMFTLAMEAQNKGRGVVGSTSNILNFIKDKTKEAIAAKSSERLRFVLGTEAGMITSIVRGVQQTLRADGAATTPEVEIIFPVSADAVATEDNELVPGVQGGEGCSSAGGCATCPFMKMNDLDALFDVAEGVDLAAAADPLAAYHPQTYSERINGKTISEIGVAPILHMRAFMQGQALSAELVEDIATRTPGAGCPQARK
;
A
#
# COMPACT_ATOMS: atom_id res chain seq x y z
N MET A 1 -62.65 4.38 -24.26
CA MET A 1 -62.29 5.64 -23.59
C MET A 1 -61.19 5.33 -22.62
N LEU A 2 -59.95 5.61 -22.99
CA LEU A 2 -58.76 5.47 -22.12
C LEU A 2 -58.42 6.83 -21.57
N THR A 3 -58.57 6.99 -20.26
CA THR A 3 -58.29 8.23 -19.52
C THR A 3 -56.79 8.23 -19.19
N ALA A 4 -56.03 9.10 -19.84
CA ALA A 4 -54.62 9.31 -19.56
C ALA A 4 -54.44 10.03 -18.21
N LEU A 5 -53.82 9.35 -17.25
CA LEU A 5 -53.40 9.95 -15.99
C LEU A 5 -52.27 10.97 -16.23
N ARG A 6 -52.57 12.24 -16.06
CA ARG A 6 -51.59 13.35 -16.06
C ARG A 6 -50.79 13.28 -14.75
N VAL A 7 -49.53 12.92 -14.82
CA VAL A 7 -48.57 13.06 -13.71
C VAL A 7 -48.34 14.57 -13.47
N PRO A 8 -48.46 15.09 -12.23
CA PRO A 8 -48.31 16.52 -11.95
C PRO A 8 -46.88 16.99 -12.20
N ARG A 9 -46.72 18.06 -12.97
CA ARG A 9 -45.42 18.71 -13.30
C ARG A 9 -44.52 19.02 -12.08
N ARG A 10 -45.09 19.09 -10.88
CA ARG A 10 -44.33 19.29 -9.61
C ARG A 10 -43.51 18.07 -9.18
N ALA A 11 -43.91 16.86 -9.53
CA ALA A 11 -43.14 15.65 -9.19
C ALA A 11 -41.87 15.50 -10.04
N VAL A 12 -41.96 15.93 -11.33
CA VAL A 12 -40.78 15.89 -12.24
C VAL A 12 -39.76 16.98 -11.86
N ALA A 13 -40.21 18.16 -11.38
CA ALA A 13 -39.32 19.22 -10.90
C ALA A 13 -38.61 18.84 -9.60
N ARG A 14 -39.28 18.09 -8.70
CA ARG A 14 -38.68 17.61 -7.45
C ARG A 14 -37.67 16.46 -7.67
N ALA A 15 -37.92 15.56 -8.62
CA ALA A 15 -36.97 14.55 -9.04
C ALA A 15 -35.72 15.17 -9.70
N ARG A 16 -35.89 16.23 -10.52
CA ARG A 16 -34.76 17.00 -11.09
C ARG A 16 -33.98 17.82 -10.04
N MET A 17 -34.61 18.33 -8.98
CA MET A 17 -33.89 19.01 -7.91
C MET A 17 -33.15 18.07 -6.95
N MET A 18 -33.53 16.81 -6.85
CA MET A 18 -32.78 15.80 -6.08
C MET A 18 -31.59 15.21 -6.87
N SER A 19 -31.58 15.36 -8.21
CA SER A 19 -30.43 14.95 -9.04
C SER A 19 -29.32 16.02 -9.11
N SER A 20 -29.61 17.28 -8.76
CA SER A 20 -28.64 18.37 -8.90
C SER A 20 -27.58 18.49 -7.79
N GLN A 21 -27.67 17.71 -6.74
CA GLN A 21 -26.62 17.65 -5.69
C GLN A 21 -25.41 16.77 -6.07
N TRP A 22 -25.46 16.04 -7.19
CA TRP A 22 -24.42 15.08 -7.63
C TRP A 22 -23.75 15.48 -8.96
N GLU A 23 -23.91 16.73 -9.42
CA GLU A 23 -23.51 17.13 -10.79
C GLU A 23 -22.05 17.61 -10.93
N LYS A 24 -21.23 17.59 -9.90
CA LYS A 24 -19.79 17.90 -10.08
C LYS A 24 -19.04 16.65 -10.47
N PRO A 25 -18.22 16.66 -11.54
CA PRO A 25 -17.35 15.53 -11.87
C PRO A 25 -16.42 15.23 -10.69
N PHE A 26 -15.89 14.00 -10.64
CA PHE A 26 -14.82 13.70 -9.69
C PHE A 26 -13.65 14.64 -9.88
N PRO A 27 -12.95 15.05 -8.80
CA PRO A 27 -11.72 15.81 -8.91
C PRO A 27 -10.71 15.09 -9.81
N SER A 28 -9.97 15.82 -10.63
CA SER A 28 -8.97 15.20 -11.50
C SER A 28 -7.73 16.09 -11.70
N ILE A 29 -6.62 15.45 -12.04
CA ILE A 29 -5.39 16.11 -12.48
C ILE A 29 -5.12 15.74 -13.93
N LEU A 30 -4.99 16.74 -14.77
CA LEU A 30 -4.61 16.62 -16.17
C LEU A 30 -3.11 16.87 -16.32
N ILE A 31 -2.42 15.91 -16.90
CA ILE A 31 -0.98 15.88 -17.07
C ILE A 31 -0.66 15.96 -18.58
N SER A 32 0.05 16.97 -18.98
CA SER A 32 0.71 17.05 -20.29
C SER A 32 2.22 17.08 -20.13
N LYS A 33 2.95 17.11 -21.23
CA LYS A 33 4.40 17.07 -21.24
C LYS A 33 5.04 18.09 -20.27
N ASP A 34 4.53 19.31 -20.24
CA ASP A 34 5.14 20.41 -19.49
C ASP A 34 4.20 21.12 -18.52
N VAL A 35 2.91 20.79 -18.57
CA VAL A 35 1.87 21.44 -17.78
C VAL A 35 1.09 20.41 -17.01
N VAL A 36 0.75 20.77 -15.78
CA VAL A 36 -0.20 20.03 -14.93
C VAL A 36 -1.30 21.00 -14.56
N SER A 37 -2.56 20.61 -14.73
CA SER A 37 -3.74 21.36 -14.29
C SER A 37 -4.64 20.49 -13.47
N ALA A 38 -5.28 21.07 -12.46
CA ALA A 38 -6.19 20.39 -11.56
C ALA A 38 -7.61 20.87 -11.72
N GLN A 39 -8.58 19.99 -11.51
CA GLN A 39 -10.00 20.28 -11.50
C GLN A 39 -10.59 19.82 -10.17
N GLY A 40 -11.16 20.75 -9.42
CA GLY A 40 -11.74 20.55 -8.10
C GLY A 40 -10.73 20.74 -6.96
N SER A 41 -11.23 21.22 -5.81
CA SER A 41 -10.41 21.63 -4.67
C SER A 41 -9.46 20.55 -4.16
N PHE A 42 -9.91 19.31 -4.12
CA PHE A 42 -9.06 18.18 -3.73
C PHE A 42 -7.85 18.00 -4.66
N ALA A 43 -8.08 18.02 -5.98
CA ALA A 43 -7.03 17.90 -6.97
C ALA A 43 -6.10 19.12 -6.99
N GLU A 44 -6.63 20.31 -6.76
CA GLU A 44 -5.85 21.56 -6.64
C GLU A 44 -4.90 21.51 -5.46
N ALA A 45 -5.35 21.03 -4.30
CA ALA A 45 -4.51 20.83 -3.12
C ALA A 45 -3.36 19.88 -3.41
N GLN A 46 -3.63 18.74 -4.08
CA GLN A 46 -2.57 17.78 -4.47
C GLN A 46 -1.58 18.39 -5.49
N ALA A 47 -2.07 19.22 -6.42
CA ALA A 47 -1.25 19.80 -7.48
C ALA A 47 -0.32 20.93 -6.99
N ASN A 48 -0.70 21.65 -5.94
CA ASN A 48 0.09 22.77 -5.40
C ASN A 48 1.52 22.33 -5.02
N TYR A 49 1.68 21.13 -4.53
CA TYR A 49 2.96 20.60 -4.05
C TYR A 49 3.82 19.93 -5.13
N LEU A 50 3.34 19.83 -6.38
CA LEU A 50 4.14 19.34 -7.50
C LEU A 50 5.30 20.27 -7.85
N LYS A 51 5.24 21.54 -7.39
CA LYS A 51 6.33 22.52 -7.46
C LYS A 51 6.85 22.79 -6.04
N PRO A 52 7.81 21.99 -5.56
CA PRO A 52 8.30 22.12 -4.20
C PRO A 52 9.01 23.46 -3.96
N ASN A 53 9.09 23.86 -2.70
CA ASN A 53 9.93 24.97 -2.28
C ASN A 53 11.40 24.62 -2.51
N MET A 54 12.02 25.24 -3.52
CA MET A 54 13.40 24.94 -3.93
C MET A 54 14.45 25.41 -2.92
N ASP A 55 14.11 26.32 -2.01
CA ASP A 55 15.03 26.73 -0.96
C ASP A 55 15.05 25.68 0.15
N ALA A 56 13.88 25.14 0.52
CA ALA A 56 13.80 23.97 1.42
C ALA A 56 14.52 22.74 0.82
N VAL A 57 14.40 22.50 -0.49
CA VAL A 57 15.12 21.41 -1.17
C VAL A 57 16.64 21.59 -1.02
N LYS A 58 17.19 22.79 -1.26
CA LYS A 58 18.64 23.05 -1.15
C LYS A 58 19.14 22.90 0.28
N GLU A 59 18.38 23.44 1.24
CA GLU A 59 18.71 23.38 2.66
C GLU A 59 18.73 21.94 3.16
N LEU A 60 17.68 21.18 2.86
CA LEU A 60 17.59 19.77 3.25
C LEU A 60 18.69 18.94 2.59
N ASP A 61 18.94 19.13 1.30
CA ASP A 61 19.99 18.42 0.55
C ASP A 61 21.38 18.59 1.19
N ALA A 62 21.74 19.83 1.51
CA ALA A 62 23.00 20.15 2.20
C ALA A 62 23.06 19.54 3.62
N LEU A 63 21.96 19.58 4.35
CA LEU A 63 21.86 19.03 5.70
C LEU A 63 22.03 17.51 5.70
N LEU A 64 21.33 16.81 4.81
CA LEU A 64 21.40 15.35 4.68
C LEU A 64 22.80 14.89 4.29
N GLU A 65 23.46 15.57 3.35
CA GLU A 65 24.82 15.28 2.96
C GLU A 65 25.79 15.48 4.14
N LYS A 66 25.67 16.60 4.86
CA LYS A 66 26.50 16.92 6.04
C LYS A 66 26.36 15.86 7.14
N LYS A 67 25.11 15.42 7.41
CA LYS A 67 24.80 14.44 8.47
C LYS A 67 24.98 13.00 8.04
N LYS A 68 25.18 12.74 6.74
CA LYS A 68 25.16 11.40 6.14
C LYS A 68 23.88 10.64 6.47
N LEU A 69 22.74 11.36 6.48
CA LEU A 69 21.43 10.84 6.81
C LEU A 69 20.75 10.32 5.56
N GLY A 70 20.49 9.01 5.48
CA GLY A 70 19.65 8.41 4.45
C GLY A 70 18.17 8.61 4.74
N ILE A 71 17.35 8.68 3.70
CA ILE A 71 15.90 8.80 3.82
C ILE A 71 15.21 7.67 3.07
N VAL A 72 14.36 6.92 3.76
CA VAL A 72 13.39 6.01 3.16
C VAL A 72 11.99 6.48 3.49
N ALA A 73 11.17 6.74 2.46
CA ALA A 73 9.84 7.30 2.59
C ALA A 73 8.82 6.43 1.83
N HIS A 74 7.65 6.26 2.41
CA HIS A 74 6.56 5.52 1.74
C HIS A 74 5.85 6.41 0.71
N PHE A 75 5.26 5.80 -0.33
CA PHE A 75 4.48 6.52 -1.36
C PHE A 75 3.29 7.32 -0.82
N TYR A 76 2.76 6.97 0.36
CA TYR A 76 1.59 7.61 0.95
C TYR A 76 1.92 8.83 1.83
N MET A 77 3.13 9.40 1.65
CA MET A 77 3.51 10.67 2.27
C MET A 77 2.68 11.84 1.75
N ASP A 78 2.68 12.91 2.52
CA ASP A 78 2.15 14.19 2.09
C ASP A 78 2.77 14.61 0.74
N PRO A 79 1.99 15.19 -0.19
CA PRO A 79 2.49 15.62 -1.49
C PRO A 79 3.62 16.65 -1.41
N GLU A 80 3.62 17.56 -0.42
CA GLU A 80 4.69 18.52 -0.20
C GLU A 80 6.01 17.81 0.08
N LEU A 81 5.98 16.88 1.04
CA LEU A 81 7.15 16.10 1.42
C LEU A 81 7.67 15.29 0.23
N GLN A 82 6.79 14.64 -0.54
CA GLN A 82 7.18 13.93 -1.76
C GLN A 82 7.78 14.86 -2.80
N GLY A 83 7.23 16.05 -2.96
CA GLY A 83 7.73 17.09 -3.87
C GLY A 83 9.18 17.46 -3.54
N VAL A 84 9.45 17.73 -2.27
CA VAL A 84 10.80 18.05 -1.77
C VAL A 84 11.74 16.87 -1.93
N LEU A 85 11.40 15.70 -1.38
CA LEU A 85 12.25 14.50 -1.41
C LEU A 85 12.63 14.06 -2.82
N SER A 86 11.65 14.10 -3.76
CA SER A 86 11.91 13.74 -5.16
C SER A 86 12.77 14.76 -5.90
N SER A 87 13.06 15.92 -5.32
CA SER A 87 13.88 17.00 -5.92
C SER A 87 15.28 17.08 -5.33
N LEU A 88 15.56 16.28 -4.29
CA LEU A 88 16.88 16.17 -3.69
C LEU A 88 17.91 15.58 -4.67
N LYS A 89 19.16 15.99 -4.51
CA LYS A 89 20.31 15.42 -5.21
C LYS A 89 21.05 14.40 -4.37
N TRP A 90 20.83 14.39 -3.06
CA TRP A 90 21.41 13.44 -2.12
C TRP A 90 21.06 12.00 -2.53
N PRO A 91 22.03 11.12 -2.85
CA PRO A 91 21.77 9.83 -3.45
C PRO A 91 21.13 8.81 -2.50
N HIS A 92 21.14 9.09 -1.19
CA HIS A 92 20.55 8.23 -0.18
C HIS A 92 19.12 8.67 0.18
N THR A 93 18.29 8.88 -0.84
CA THR A 93 16.87 9.19 -0.70
C THR A 93 16.05 8.26 -1.59
N LEU A 94 15.06 7.58 -1.02
CA LEU A 94 14.15 6.69 -1.74
C LEU A 94 12.72 6.90 -1.29
N ILE A 95 11.80 7.05 -2.25
CA ILE A 95 10.34 6.96 -2.05
C ILE A 95 9.89 5.63 -2.66
N ALA A 96 9.32 4.73 -1.85
CA ALA A 96 8.99 3.37 -2.27
C ALA A 96 7.87 2.75 -1.43
N ASP A 97 7.56 1.47 -1.69
CA ASP A 97 6.75 0.65 -0.79
C ASP A 97 7.56 0.19 0.44
N SER A 98 6.84 -0.36 1.43
CA SER A 98 7.42 -0.77 2.71
C SER A 98 8.53 -1.83 2.59
N LEU A 99 8.48 -2.70 1.57
CA LEU A 99 9.50 -3.72 1.34
C LEU A 99 10.80 -3.08 0.84
N ALA A 100 10.69 -2.28 -0.21
CA ALA A 100 11.83 -1.60 -0.82
C ALA A 100 12.50 -0.60 0.15
N MET A 101 11.74 0.02 1.06
CA MET A 101 12.30 0.88 2.11
C MET A 101 13.33 0.15 2.98
N GLY A 102 13.01 -1.06 3.43
CA GLY A 102 13.93 -1.87 4.25
C GLY A 102 15.20 -2.27 3.50
N GLU A 103 15.08 -2.66 2.25
CA GLU A 103 16.22 -3.04 1.41
C GLU A 103 17.11 -1.83 1.09
N ALA A 104 16.49 -0.69 0.74
CA ALA A 104 17.21 0.52 0.44
C ALA A 104 18.03 1.05 1.63
N ALA A 105 17.49 0.96 2.84
CA ALA A 105 18.21 1.37 4.05
C ALA A 105 19.53 0.59 4.20
N ALA A 106 19.53 -0.73 3.96
CA ALA A 106 20.75 -1.54 4.00
C ALA A 106 21.75 -1.15 2.89
N VAL A 107 21.25 -0.85 1.68
CA VAL A 107 22.08 -0.36 0.56
C VAL A 107 22.66 1.02 0.90
N MET A 108 21.88 1.93 1.47
CA MET A 108 22.33 3.25 1.89
C MET A 108 23.44 3.15 2.95
N ALA A 109 23.26 2.29 3.98
CA ALA A 109 24.28 2.03 4.99
C ALA A 109 25.57 1.49 4.39
N LYS A 110 25.48 0.51 3.46
CA LYS A 110 26.61 -0.01 2.70
C LYS A 110 27.35 1.09 1.94
N ASN A 111 26.64 2.06 1.40
CA ASN A 111 27.18 3.16 0.58
C ASN A 111 27.52 4.41 1.40
N GLY A 112 27.58 4.31 2.72
CA GLY A 112 28.12 5.33 3.60
C GLY A 112 27.15 6.21 4.35
N ALA A 113 25.83 5.97 4.26
CA ALA A 113 24.88 6.58 5.17
C ALA A 113 25.19 6.13 6.60
N LYS A 114 25.14 7.05 7.55
CA LYS A 114 25.49 6.83 8.96
C LYS A 114 24.27 6.78 9.88
N ALA A 115 23.13 7.21 9.38
CA ALA A 115 21.82 7.13 10.01
C ALA A 115 20.76 7.04 8.92
N VAL A 116 19.55 6.60 9.26
CA VAL A 116 18.41 6.51 8.33
C VAL A 116 17.17 7.11 8.99
N ALA A 117 16.54 8.08 8.34
CA ALA A 117 15.20 8.54 8.68
C ALA A 117 14.16 7.70 7.92
N CYS A 118 13.22 7.13 8.64
CA CYS A 118 12.13 6.34 8.10
C CYS A 118 10.83 7.13 8.17
N LEU A 119 10.34 7.58 7.01
CA LEU A 119 9.12 8.34 6.87
C LEU A 119 7.98 7.37 6.55
N GLY A 120 7.25 7.02 7.58
CA GLY A 120 6.19 6.02 7.53
C GLY A 120 5.53 5.82 8.88
N VAL A 121 4.76 4.77 8.98
CA VAL A 121 4.16 4.31 10.24
C VAL A 121 5.11 3.36 10.98
N ASP A 122 4.84 3.11 12.26
CA ASP A 122 5.77 2.44 13.17
C ASP A 122 6.30 1.10 12.64
N PHE A 123 5.43 0.22 12.12
CA PHE A 123 5.88 -1.09 11.62
C PHE A 123 6.90 -0.98 10.46
N MET A 124 6.89 0.12 9.70
CA MET A 124 7.87 0.35 8.64
C MET A 124 9.24 0.63 9.22
N SER A 125 9.33 1.47 10.24
CA SER A 125 10.59 1.77 10.93
C SER A 125 11.16 0.53 11.64
N GLU A 126 10.29 -0.30 12.24
CA GLU A 126 10.67 -1.60 12.81
C GLU A 126 11.25 -2.54 11.74
N SER A 127 10.60 -2.59 10.56
CA SER A 127 11.07 -3.41 9.44
C SER A 127 12.40 -2.91 8.88
N VAL A 128 12.60 -1.59 8.77
CA VAL A 128 13.86 -0.97 8.38
C VAL A 128 14.96 -1.33 9.36
N ARG A 129 14.70 -1.21 10.67
CA ARG A 129 15.68 -1.59 11.72
C ARG A 129 16.04 -3.08 11.60
N ALA A 130 15.03 -3.95 11.49
CA ALA A 130 15.25 -5.39 11.36
C ALA A 130 16.07 -5.76 10.11
N ASN A 131 15.85 -5.06 9.00
CA ASN A 131 16.65 -5.24 7.78
C ASN A 131 18.11 -4.79 7.95
N LEU A 132 18.35 -3.65 8.60
CA LEU A 132 19.72 -3.19 8.92
C LEU A 132 20.42 -4.18 9.83
N ASP A 133 19.78 -4.66 10.88
CA ASP A 133 20.32 -5.64 11.81
C ASP A 133 20.68 -6.95 11.12
N SER A 134 19.81 -7.47 10.26
CA SER A 134 20.04 -8.70 9.51
C SER A 134 21.18 -8.61 8.48
N ASN A 135 21.58 -7.39 8.11
CA ASN A 135 22.72 -7.11 7.24
C ASN A 135 23.98 -6.65 8.00
N GLY A 136 23.97 -6.71 9.36
CA GLY A 136 25.14 -6.38 10.20
C GLY A 136 25.32 -4.88 10.48
N TYR A 137 24.35 -4.03 10.16
CA TYR A 137 24.40 -2.57 10.39
C TYR A 137 23.75 -2.19 11.72
N HIS A 138 24.15 -2.82 12.82
CA HIS A 138 23.59 -2.59 14.15
C HIS A 138 23.84 -1.16 14.66
N ASP A 139 24.96 -0.56 14.26
CA ASP A 139 25.39 0.77 14.69
C ASP A 139 24.78 1.91 13.87
N VAL A 140 24.01 1.63 12.83
CA VAL A 140 23.33 2.64 12.01
C VAL A 140 21.95 2.92 12.62
N PRO A 141 21.73 4.05 13.31
CA PRO A 141 20.44 4.34 13.93
C PRO A 141 19.35 4.59 12.88
N VAL A 142 18.12 4.21 13.27
CA VAL A 142 16.90 4.50 12.50
C VAL A 142 16.06 5.48 13.31
N TYR A 143 15.61 6.54 12.68
CA TYR A 143 14.77 7.56 13.31
C TYR A 143 13.41 7.63 12.62
N ARG A 144 12.34 7.67 13.40
CA ARG A 144 10.98 8.07 12.97
C ARG A 144 10.90 9.60 12.97
N LEU A 145 9.89 10.19 12.36
CA LEU A 145 9.70 11.64 12.44
C LEU A 145 8.87 12.11 13.66
N SER A 146 8.38 11.20 14.48
CA SER A 146 7.58 11.54 15.65
C SER A 146 8.05 10.76 16.90
N LYS A 147 8.03 11.44 18.04
CA LYS A 147 8.18 10.80 19.37
C LYS A 147 6.94 9.99 19.76
N LYS A 148 5.77 10.37 19.23
CA LYS A 148 4.51 9.66 19.45
C LYS A 148 4.42 8.44 18.52
N LYS A 149 3.60 7.47 18.92
CA LYS A 149 3.25 6.33 18.06
C LYS A 149 2.59 6.83 16.78
N ILE A 150 3.08 6.37 15.63
CA ILE A 150 2.45 6.56 14.32
C ILE A 150 1.75 5.24 13.97
N GLY A 151 0.46 5.15 14.28
CA GLY A 151 -0.33 3.92 14.18
C GLY A 151 -0.60 3.46 12.75
N CYS A 152 -1.23 2.29 12.64
CA CYS A 152 -1.82 1.76 11.40
C CYS A 152 -2.99 0.87 11.79
N SER A 153 -4.18 1.09 11.24
CA SER A 153 -5.38 0.32 11.60
C SER A 153 -5.23 -1.19 11.35
N LEU A 154 -4.48 -1.57 10.31
CA LEU A 154 -4.18 -2.98 10.03
C LEU A 154 -3.23 -3.58 11.07
N ALA A 155 -2.14 -2.87 11.42
CA ALA A 155 -1.21 -3.32 12.44
C ALA A 155 -1.91 -3.47 13.79
N GLU A 156 -2.79 -2.55 14.15
CA GLU A 156 -3.59 -2.61 15.38
C GLU A 156 -4.63 -3.75 15.34
N SER A 157 -5.19 -4.08 14.18
CA SER A 157 -6.07 -5.23 14.02
C SER A 157 -5.34 -6.55 14.28
N ALA A 158 -4.08 -6.66 13.86
CA ALA A 158 -3.23 -7.83 14.09
C ALA A 158 -2.78 -8.00 15.56
N GLU A 159 -2.96 -6.98 16.39
CA GLU A 159 -2.66 -7.04 17.83
C GLU A 159 -3.89 -7.40 18.70
N LYS A 160 -5.08 -7.53 18.07
CA LYS A 160 -6.32 -7.87 18.79
C LYS A 160 -6.42 -9.37 19.10
N ALA A 161 -7.18 -9.68 20.16
CA ALA A 161 -7.45 -11.07 20.56
C ALA A 161 -8.12 -11.92 19.46
N ALA A 162 -8.96 -11.31 18.62
CA ALA A 162 -9.58 -11.98 17.48
C ALA A 162 -8.56 -12.51 16.47
N TYR A 163 -7.49 -11.74 16.20
CA TYR A 163 -6.41 -12.19 15.32
C TYR A 163 -5.63 -13.35 15.93
N MET A 164 -5.37 -13.30 17.23
CA MET A 164 -4.71 -14.41 17.93
C MET A 164 -5.57 -15.69 17.92
N ALA A 165 -6.90 -15.57 18.05
CA ALA A 165 -7.81 -16.71 17.93
C ALA A 165 -7.79 -17.32 16.51
N TYR A 166 -7.76 -16.46 15.48
CA TYR A 166 -7.60 -16.88 14.09
C TYR A 166 -6.28 -17.64 13.86
N LEU A 167 -5.17 -17.10 14.36
CA LEU A 167 -3.85 -17.74 14.25
C LEU A 167 -3.78 -19.07 15.03
N THR A 168 -4.47 -19.17 16.18
CA THR A 168 -4.56 -20.42 16.95
C THR A 168 -5.27 -21.50 16.14
N LYS A 169 -6.40 -21.18 15.52
CA LYS A 169 -7.10 -22.10 14.60
C LYS A 169 -6.20 -22.53 13.44
N ALA A 170 -5.45 -21.61 12.87
CA ALA A 170 -4.49 -21.90 11.80
C ALA A 170 -3.37 -22.84 12.27
N ALA A 171 -2.84 -22.62 13.48
CA ALA A 171 -1.78 -23.44 14.06
C ALA A 171 -2.24 -24.87 14.41
N GLU A 172 -3.53 -25.07 14.72
CA GLU A 172 -4.12 -26.39 14.96
C GLU A 172 -4.36 -27.18 13.67
N THR A 173 -4.33 -26.51 12.51
CA THR A 173 -4.52 -27.14 11.20
C THR A 173 -3.16 -27.63 10.67
N PRO A 174 -3.01 -28.94 10.36
CA PRO A 174 -1.76 -29.45 9.83
C PRO A 174 -1.38 -28.82 8.48
N ASN A 175 -0.08 -28.85 8.16
CA ASN A 175 0.43 -28.39 6.87
C ASN A 175 -0.04 -26.98 6.52
N SER A 176 0.15 -26.03 7.44
CA SER A 176 -0.35 -24.67 7.38
C SER A 176 0.77 -23.64 7.21
N LEU A 177 0.52 -22.61 6.42
CA LEU A 177 1.36 -21.42 6.26
C LEU A 177 0.52 -20.17 6.52
N HIS A 178 0.99 -19.32 7.40
CA HIS A 178 0.45 -17.98 7.55
C HIS A 178 1.18 -17.00 6.61
N VAL A 179 0.42 -16.36 5.74
CA VAL A 179 0.89 -15.29 4.84
C VAL A 179 0.49 -13.97 5.46
N VAL A 180 1.42 -13.33 6.16
CA VAL A 180 1.14 -12.08 6.87
C VAL A 180 1.45 -10.87 6.00
N TYR A 181 0.49 -9.97 5.88
CA TYR A 181 0.71 -8.70 5.20
C TYR A 181 1.71 -7.84 5.98
N ILE A 182 2.59 -7.13 5.27
CA ILE A 182 3.70 -6.36 5.87
C ILE A 182 3.23 -5.32 6.89
N ASN A 183 1.98 -4.83 6.75
CA ASN A 183 1.36 -3.84 7.61
C ASN A 183 1.01 -4.39 9.01
N THR A 184 2.00 -4.98 9.66
CA THR A 184 1.93 -5.55 11.02
C THR A 184 3.22 -5.26 11.76
N SER A 185 3.15 -5.11 13.11
CA SER A 185 4.33 -4.91 13.95
C SER A 185 5.26 -6.14 13.95
N LEU A 186 6.53 -5.95 14.32
CA LEU A 186 7.44 -7.07 14.58
C LEU A 186 6.90 -7.99 15.68
N LYS A 187 6.19 -7.44 16.65
CA LYS A 187 5.53 -8.21 17.71
C LYS A 187 4.48 -9.15 17.15
N SER A 188 3.57 -8.67 16.30
CA SER A 188 2.55 -9.51 15.64
C SER A 188 3.18 -10.60 14.77
N LYS A 189 4.24 -10.26 14.01
CA LYS A 189 5.00 -11.22 13.21
C LYS A 189 5.68 -12.30 14.07
N ALA A 190 6.28 -11.89 15.22
CA ALA A 190 6.94 -12.81 16.13
C ALA A 190 5.94 -13.79 16.77
N TRP A 191 4.79 -13.29 17.21
CA TRP A 191 3.75 -14.13 17.80
C TRP A 191 3.18 -15.11 16.76
N ALA A 192 2.90 -14.63 15.55
CA ALA A 192 2.45 -15.49 14.47
C ALA A 192 3.49 -16.60 14.18
N HIS A 193 4.74 -16.22 13.92
CA HIS A 193 5.79 -17.18 13.56
C HIS A 193 6.13 -18.17 14.68
N ASN A 194 5.91 -17.78 15.94
CA ASN A 194 6.10 -18.71 17.07
C ASN A 194 5.07 -19.86 17.07
N ILE A 195 3.84 -19.64 16.60
CA ILE A 195 2.76 -20.63 16.64
C ILE A 195 2.49 -21.30 15.30
N ILE A 196 2.80 -20.67 14.18
CA ILE A 196 2.56 -21.19 12.84
C ILE A 196 3.71 -20.73 11.91
N PRO A 197 4.21 -21.56 10.97
CA PRO A 197 5.13 -21.10 9.94
C PRO A 197 4.57 -19.87 9.24
N THR A 198 5.37 -18.79 9.17
CA THR A 198 4.87 -17.49 8.69
C THR A 198 5.84 -16.89 7.68
N ILE A 199 5.31 -16.39 6.57
CA ILE A 199 6.00 -15.54 5.59
C ILE A 199 5.30 -14.20 5.48
N THR A 200 6.06 -13.12 5.37
CA THR A 200 5.49 -11.79 5.10
C THR A 200 5.20 -11.65 3.60
N CYS A 201 4.21 -10.86 3.25
CA CYS A 201 3.93 -10.45 1.87
C CYS A 201 3.65 -8.95 1.78
N THR A 202 3.68 -8.43 0.56
CA THR A 202 3.19 -7.10 0.17
C THR A 202 2.15 -7.24 -0.92
N SER A 203 1.43 -6.18 -1.25
CA SER A 203 0.49 -6.18 -2.38
C SER A 203 1.16 -6.53 -3.72
N SER A 204 2.47 -6.31 -3.84
CA SER A 204 3.21 -6.60 -5.08
C SER A 204 3.58 -8.07 -5.27
N ASN A 205 3.64 -8.88 -4.21
CA ASN A 205 4.11 -10.26 -4.28
C ASN A 205 3.14 -11.32 -3.73
N VAL A 206 2.06 -10.92 -3.06
CA VAL A 206 1.16 -11.85 -2.35
C VAL A 206 0.61 -12.96 -3.24
N VAL A 207 0.16 -12.62 -4.45
CA VAL A 207 -0.39 -13.61 -5.41
C VAL A 207 0.67 -14.67 -5.75
N GLN A 208 1.88 -14.23 -6.11
CA GLN A 208 2.97 -15.13 -6.45
C GLN A 208 3.44 -15.94 -5.24
N THR A 209 3.47 -15.33 -4.05
CA THR A 209 3.81 -16.01 -2.81
C THR A 209 2.84 -17.15 -2.52
N ILE A 210 1.53 -16.91 -2.63
CA ILE A 210 0.50 -17.93 -2.37
C ILE A 210 0.54 -19.03 -3.42
N LEU A 211 0.58 -18.68 -4.70
CA LEU A 211 0.60 -19.66 -5.79
C LEU A 211 1.86 -20.53 -5.76
N GLN A 212 3.02 -19.92 -5.52
CA GLN A 212 4.27 -20.69 -5.43
C GLN A 212 4.30 -21.56 -4.18
N ALA A 213 3.78 -21.08 -3.03
CA ALA A 213 3.71 -21.89 -1.81
C ALA A 213 2.84 -23.13 -2.00
N ASP A 214 1.65 -22.99 -2.58
CA ASP A 214 0.76 -24.11 -2.90
C ASP A 214 1.37 -25.09 -3.89
N ALA A 215 2.09 -24.59 -4.90
CA ALA A 215 2.77 -25.41 -5.88
C ALA A 215 4.01 -26.15 -5.31
N GLN A 216 4.63 -25.62 -4.26
CA GLN A 216 5.84 -26.15 -3.66
C GLN A 216 5.55 -27.12 -2.52
N VAL A 217 4.45 -26.90 -1.78
CA VAL A 217 4.03 -27.73 -0.65
C VAL A 217 2.65 -28.31 -0.93
N PRO A 218 2.55 -29.58 -1.37
CA PRO A 218 1.28 -30.18 -1.71
C PRO A 218 0.29 -30.22 -0.53
N GLY A 219 -0.94 -29.79 -0.77
CA GLY A 219 -2.00 -29.79 0.24
C GLY A 219 -1.81 -28.73 1.32
N LEU A 220 -1.08 -27.66 1.06
CA LEU A 220 -0.84 -26.56 1.98
C LEU A 220 -2.14 -25.80 2.29
N ASN A 221 -2.40 -25.58 3.58
CA ASN A 221 -3.45 -24.67 4.04
C ASN A 221 -2.86 -23.27 4.18
N ILE A 222 -3.47 -22.29 3.54
CA ILE A 222 -3.01 -20.90 3.53
C ILE A 222 -3.94 -20.03 4.35
N TRP A 223 -3.35 -19.29 5.29
CA TRP A 223 -4.03 -18.40 6.21
C TRP A 223 -3.51 -16.98 5.98
N TYR A 224 -4.35 -16.11 5.37
CA TYR A 224 -3.98 -14.74 5.05
C TYR A 224 -4.49 -13.73 6.10
N GLY A 225 -3.71 -12.70 6.38
CA GLY A 225 -4.13 -11.58 7.24
C GLY A 225 -3.07 -10.48 7.41
N PRO A 226 -3.42 -9.37 8.07
CA PRO A 226 -4.70 -9.09 8.73
C PRO A 226 -5.75 -8.40 7.85
N ASP A 227 -5.47 -8.03 6.57
CA ASP A 227 -6.37 -7.23 5.75
C ASP A 227 -7.52 -8.07 5.18
N THR A 228 -8.76 -7.75 5.59
CA THR A 228 -9.97 -8.43 5.14
C THR A 228 -10.24 -8.20 3.66
N TYR A 229 -10.19 -6.94 3.19
CA TYR A 229 -10.48 -6.62 1.79
C TYR A 229 -9.49 -7.30 0.85
N MET A 230 -8.21 -7.27 1.19
CA MET A 230 -7.21 -7.96 0.39
C MET A 230 -7.42 -9.47 0.39
N GLY A 231 -7.82 -10.06 1.53
CA GLY A 231 -8.19 -11.47 1.62
C GLY A 231 -9.38 -11.84 0.73
N GLU A 232 -10.46 -11.03 0.77
CA GLU A 232 -11.63 -11.17 -0.09
C GLU A 232 -11.28 -11.04 -1.58
N ASN A 233 -10.47 -10.05 -1.93
CA ASN A 233 -10.05 -9.79 -3.30
C ASN A 233 -9.14 -10.90 -3.85
N LEU A 234 -8.28 -11.49 -3.01
CA LEU A 234 -7.50 -12.67 -3.36
C LEU A 234 -8.40 -13.88 -3.61
N GLU A 235 -9.36 -14.14 -2.72
CA GLU A 235 -10.35 -15.22 -2.93
C GLU A 235 -11.12 -15.00 -4.23
N GLN A 236 -11.60 -13.79 -4.48
CA GLN A 236 -12.32 -13.44 -5.71
C GLN A 236 -11.44 -13.61 -6.96
N MET A 237 -10.17 -13.18 -6.90
CA MET A 237 -9.21 -13.40 -7.98
C MET A 237 -9.01 -14.89 -8.27
N PHE A 238 -8.81 -15.72 -7.25
CA PHE A 238 -8.65 -17.17 -7.43
C PHE A 238 -9.93 -17.81 -7.98
N ARG A 239 -11.11 -17.39 -7.53
CA ARG A 239 -12.40 -17.83 -8.14
C ARG A 239 -12.49 -17.46 -9.61
N HIS A 240 -12.01 -16.28 -9.99
CA HIS A 240 -11.92 -15.88 -11.39
C HIS A 240 -10.93 -16.75 -12.18
N LEU A 241 -9.75 -17.02 -11.62
CA LEU A 241 -8.75 -17.89 -12.28
C LEU A 241 -9.31 -19.27 -12.62
N VAL A 242 -10.15 -19.86 -11.77
CA VAL A 242 -10.82 -21.15 -12.05
C VAL A 242 -11.68 -21.10 -13.31
N THR A 243 -12.14 -19.93 -13.75
CA THR A 243 -12.94 -19.78 -14.97
C THR A 243 -12.10 -19.63 -16.25
N LEU A 244 -10.79 -19.39 -16.11
CA LEU A 244 -9.88 -19.22 -17.25
C LEU A 244 -9.36 -20.58 -17.75
N PRO A 245 -9.05 -20.71 -19.04
CA PRO A 245 -8.38 -21.90 -19.56
C PRO A 245 -6.96 -22.05 -18.99
N ASP A 246 -6.48 -23.29 -18.89
CA ASP A 246 -5.20 -23.63 -18.24
C ASP A 246 -3.99 -22.90 -18.84
N ASP A 247 -3.98 -22.63 -20.12
CA ASP A 247 -2.90 -21.86 -20.77
C ASP A 247 -2.82 -20.40 -20.28
N LYS A 248 -3.95 -19.81 -19.90
CA LYS A 248 -3.99 -18.48 -19.28
C LYS A 248 -3.56 -18.50 -17.83
N ILE A 249 -3.95 -19.53 -17.09
CA ILE A 249 -3.49 -19.72 -15.70
C ILE A 249 -1.97 -19.96 -15.67
N ALA A 250 -1.44 -20.75 -16.60
CA ALA A 250 -0.01 -21.03 -16.72
C ALA A 250 0.84 -19.79 -17.03
N GLN A 251 0.26 -18.76 -17.66
CA GLN A 251 0.92 -17.47 -17.86
C GLN A 251 1.10 -16.68 -16.54
N ILE A 252 0.21 -16.93 -15.55
CA ILE A 252 0.28 -16.32 -14.23
C ILE A 252 1.23 -17.13 -13.35
N HIS A 253 1.05 -18.47 -13.32
CA HIS A 253 1.93 -19.38 -12.61
C HIS A 253 1.99 -20.75 -13.31
N PRO A 254 3.18 -21.20 -13.78
CA PRO A 254 3.29 -22.34 -14.72
C PRO A 254 2.90 -23.68 -14.13
N LYS A 255 2.82 -23.81 -12.81
CA LYS A 255 2.47 -25.07 -12.11
C LYS A 255 0.98 -25.18 -11.78
N HIS A 256 0.18 -24.16 -12.11
CA HIS A 256 -1.24 -24.12 -11.79
C HIS A 256 -2.14 -24.39 -13.02
N THR A 257 -3.28 -24.97 -12.73
CA THR A 257 -4.40 -25.27 -13.62
C THR A 257 -5.72 -24.91 -12.93
N GLN A 258 -6.83 -24.94 -13.63
CA GLN A 258 -8.16 -24.78 -13.02
C GLN A 258 -8.35 -25.70 -11.80
N LYS A 259 -7.93 -26.97 -11.92
CA LYS A 259 -8.06 -27.96 -10.85
C LYS A 259 -7.22 -27.61 -9.62
N THR A 260 -5.98 -27.17 -9.79
CA THR A 260 -5.12 -26.82 -8.66
C THR A 260 -5.55 -25.53 -7.99
N ILE A 261 -6.02 -24.52 -8.73
CA ILE A 261 -6.60 -23.30 -8.15
C ILE A 261 -7.91 -23.60 -7.40
N ALA A 262 -8.78 -24.47 -7.93
CA ALA A 262 -9.98 -24.89 -7.22
C ALA A 262 -9.64 -25.59 -5.90
N SER A 263 -8.62 -26.45 -5.89
CA SER A 263 -8.14 -27.10 -4.66
C SER A 263 -7.49 -26.09 -3.70
N LEU A 264 -6.77 -25.08 -4.18
CA LEU A 264 -6.23 -24.00 -3.35
C LEU A 264 -7.36 -23.24 -2.64
N LEU A 265 -8.45 -22.91 -3.35
CA LEU A 265 -9.60 -22.21 -2.77
C LEU A 265 -10.24 -22.95 -1.59
N GLU A 266 -10.23 -24.27 -1.57
CA GLU A 266 -10.75 -25.08 -0.46
C GLU A 266 -9.87 -25.00 0.80
N ARG A 267 -8.60 -24.54 0.65
CA ARG A 267 -7.56 -24.50 1.68
C ARG A 267 -7.04 -23.08 1.94
N PHE A 268 -7.69 -22.07 1.35
CA PHE A 268 -7.40 -20.66 1.56
C PHE A 268 -8.41 -20.05 2.53
N ASP A 269 -7.94 -19.49 3.63
CA ASP A 269 -8.74 -18.73 4.58
C ASP A 269 -8.06 -17.38 4.86
N TYR A 270 -8.84 -16.39 5.28
CA TYR A 270 -8.32 -15.06 5.59
C TYR A 270 -9.06 -14.45 6.79
N PHE A 271 -8.37 -13.54 7.49
CA PHE A 271 -8.92 -12.85 8.64
C PHE A 271 -10.04 -11.88 8.22
N LYS A 272 -11.18 -11.90 8.99
CA LYS A 272 -12.44 -11.22 8.63
C LYS A 272 -12.67 -9.87 9.34
N GLU A 273 -11.75 -9.40 10.20
CA GLU A 273 -11.98 -8.24 11.08
C GLU A 273 -10.88 -7.17 10.99
N GLY A 274 -10.16 -7.09 9.87
CA GLY A 274 -9.06 -6.15 9.67
C GLY A 274 -9.22 -5.31 8.40
N ASN A 275 -9.44 -4.00 8.54
CA ASN A 275 -9.63 -3.10 7.40
C ASN A 275 -8.69 -1.90 7.43
N CYS A 276 -8.23 -1.48 6.26
CA CYS A 276 -7.54 -0.22 6.09
C CYS A 276 -8.56 0.94 6.09
N VAL A 277 -8.37 1.93 6.97
CA VAL A 277 -9.28 3.08 7.06
C VAL A 277 -9.32 3.91 5.79
N VAL A 278 -8.21 3.94 5.03
CA VAL A 278 -8.12 4.69 3.77
C VAL A 278 -8.92 4.03 2.67
N HIS A 279 -8.67 2.74 2.43
CA HIS A 279 -9.30 2.04 1.31
C HIS A 279 -10.80 1.78 1.53
N HIS A 280 -11.28 1.82 2.77
CA HIS A 280 -12.71 1.76 3.08
C HIS A 280 -13.55 2.89 2.46
N MET A 281 -12.92 4.00 2.02
CA MET A 281 -13.59 5.10 1.34
C MET A 281 -14.23 4.73 -0.01
N PHE A 282 -13.71 3.71 -0.69
CA PHE A 282 -14.25 3.23 -1.98
C PHE A 282 -15.52 2.38 -1.78
N GLY A 283 -16.47 2.90 -0.99
CA GLY A 283 -17.74 2.20 -0.73
C GLY A 283 -18.73 2.28 -1.89
N ASP A 284 -19.88 1.63 -1.72
CA ASP A 284 -20.89 1.36 -2.76
C ASP A 284 -21.29 2.58 -3.60
N LYS A 285 -21.48 3.74 -2.97
CA LYS A 285 -21.91 4.95 -3.69
C LYS A 285 -20.87 5.47 -4.66
N VAL A 286 -19.61 5.47 -4.24
CA VAL A 286 -18.50 5.91 -5.08
C VAL A 286 -18.31 4.90 -6.23
N THR A 287 -18.34 3.62 -5.91
CA THR A 287 -18.18 2.55 -6.90
C THR A 287 -19.32 2.53 -7.92
N GLN A 288 -20.57 2.71 -7.47
CA GLN A 288 -21.70 2.79 -8.39
C GLN A 288 -21.57 3.99 -9.34
N ARG A 289 -21.12 5.15 -8.84
CA ARG A 289 -20.87 6.32 -9.66
C ARG A 289 -19.73 6.09 -10.68
N VAL A 290 -18.64 5.42 -10.25
CA VAL A 290 -17.57 5.01 -11.18
C VAL A 290 -18.12 4.12 -12.29
N ARG A 291 -18.99 3.17 -11.96
CA ARG A 291 -19.63 2.29 -12.93
C ARG A 291 -20.49 3.06 -13.94
N ASP A 292 -21.30 3.99 -13.46
CA ASP A 292 -22.30 4.69 -14.27
C ASP A 292 -21.70 5.81 -15.14
N GLU A 293 -20.73 6.55 -14.62
CA GLU A 293 -20.20 7.77 -15.26
C GLU A 293 -18.79 7.59 -15.86
N TYR A 294 -18.03 6.56 -15.41
CA TYR A 294 -16.62 6.35 -15.79
C TYR A 294 -16.33 4.91 -16.25
N GLY A 295 -17.36 4.16 -16.65
CA GLY A 295 -17.20 2.76 -17.09
C GLY A 295 -16.42 2.58 -18.40
N ASP A 296 -16.24 3.65 -19.17
CA ASP A 296 -15.51 3.69 -20.43
C ASP A 296 -14.02 4.06 -20.32
N VAL A 297 -13.57 4.51 -19.13
CA VAL A 297 -12.19 4.91 -18.88
C VAL A 297 -11.36 3.77 -18.26
N TYR A 298 -10.04 3.94 -18.20
CA TYR A 298 -9.17 2.97 -17.56
C TYR A 298 -9.45 2.89 -16.05
N GLN A 299 -9.60 1.67 -15.53
CA GLN A 299 -9.86 1.41 -14.11
C GLN A 299 -8.61 0.88 -13.43
N THR A 300 -8.26 1.43 -12.30
CA THR A 300 -7.19 0.89 -11.46
C THR A 300 -7.70 0.59 -10.07
N ALA A 301 -7.24 -0.49 -9.44
CA ALA A 301 -7.58 -0.79 -8.06
C ALA A 301 -6.42 -1.45 -7.32
N HIS A 302 -6.15 -0.97 -6.13
CA HIS A 302 -5.25 -1.62 -5.20
C HIS A 302 -5.92 -2.84 -4.57
N PHE A 303 -5.14 -3.83 -4.14
CA PHE A 303 -5.69 -5.03 -3.49
C PHE A 303 -6.45 -4.75 -2.18
N GLU A 304 -6.18 -3.65 -1.51
CA GLU A 304 -6.80 -3.27 -0.24
C GLU A 304 -8.15 -2.55 -0.38
N VAL A 305 -8.63 -2.28 -1.61
CA VAL A 305 -9.93 -1.60 -1.81
C VAL A 305 -11.11 -2.57 -1.58
N PRO A 306 -12.31 -2.07 -1.22
CA PRO A 306 -13.52 -2.90 -1.15
C PRO A 306 -13.81 -3.67 -2.42
N GLY A 307 -14.43 -4.85 -2.29
CA GLY A 307 -14.61 -5.81 -3.37
C GLY A 307 -15.32 -5.27 -4.62
N GLU A 308 -16.26 -4.34 -4.49
CA GLU A 308 -16.96 -3.73 -5.63
C GLU A 308 -16.02 -2.92 -6.52
N MET A 309 -15.13 -2.10 -5.92
CA MET A 309 -14.14 -1.34 -6.67
C MET A 309 -13.10 -2.24 -7.31
N PHE A 310 -12.68 -3.29 -6.59
CA PHE A 310 -11.78 -4.31 -7.12
C PHE A 310 -12.40 -5.04 -8.31
N THR A 311 -13.67 -5.44 -8.21
CA THR A 311 -14.43 -6.11 -9.28
C THR A 311 -14.49 -5.25 -10.53
N LEU A 312 -14.78 -3.95 -10.40
CA LEU A 312 -14.81 -3.03 -11.55
C LEU A 312 -13.48 -2.99 -12.29
N ALA A 313 -12.39 -2.87 -11.54
CA ALA A 313 -11.05 -2.83 -12.14
C ALA A 313 -10.67 -4.18 -12.76
N MET A 314 -11.05 -5.31 -12.15
CA MET A 314 -10.81 -6.65 -12.69
C MET A 314 -11.63 -6.91 -13.98
N GLU A 315 -12.91 -6.51 -14.03
CA GLU A 315 -13.72 -6.56 -15.24
C GLU A 315 -13.13 -5.71 -16.38
N ALA A 316 -12.61 -4.52 -16.04
CA ALA A 316 -11.91 -3.65 -16.97
C ALA A 316 -10.58 -4.27 -17.44
N GLN A 317 -9.83 -4.92 -16.55
CA GLN A 317 -8.59 -5.62 -16.88
C GLN A 317 -8.81 -6.73 -17.88
N ASN A 318 -9.89 -7.51 -17.75
CA ASN A 318 -10.26 -8.55 -18.72
C ASN A 318 -10.55 -8.00 -20.14
N LYS A 319 -10.87 -6.70 -20.22
CA LYS A 319 -11.07 -5.97 -21.48
C LYS A 319 -9.84 -5.16 -21.92
N GLY A 320 -8.68 -5.35 -21.26
CA GLY A 320 -7.45 -4.60 -21.51
C GLY A 320 -7.49 -3.12 -21.06
N ARG A 321 -8.50 -2.74 -20.27
CA ARG A 321 -8.74 -1.37 -19.81
C ARG A 321 -8.63 -1.21 -18.29
N GLY A 322 -7.98 -2.11 -17.58
CA GLY A 322 -7.84 -2.03 -16.15
C GLY A 322 -6.60 -2.72 -15.63
N VAL A 323 -6.31 -2.47 -14.36
CA VAL A 323 -5.31 -3.17 -13.57
C VAL A 323 -5.77 -3.31 -12.14
N VAL A 324 -5.60 -4.50 -11.58
CA VAL A 324 -5.67 -4.74 -10.14
C VAL A 324 -4.27 -5.15 -9.67
N GLY A 325 -3.86 -4.65 -8.51
CA GLY A 325 -2.53 -4.98 -8.00
C GLY A 325 -2.01 -4.03 -6.93
N SER A 326 -0.69 -3.89 -6.88
CA SER A 326 0.01 -2.97 -5.99
C SER A 326 0.04 -1.55 -6.56
N THR A 327 0.48 -0.60 -5.72
CA THR A 327 0.78 0.77 -6.14
C THR A 327 1.75 0.82 -7.33
N SER A 328 2.77 -0.03 -7.34
CA SER A 328 3.72 -0.13 -8.46
C SER A 328 3.06 -0.67 -9.74
N ASN A 329 2.14 -1.63 -9.64
CA ASN A 329 1.37 -2.12 -10.77
C ASN A 329 0.52 -1.01 -11.40
N ILE A 330 -0.16 -0.21 -10.57
CA ILE A 330 -0.97 0.92 -11.01
C ILE A 330 -0.11 1.95 -11.74
N LEU A 331 1.01 2.37 -11.14
CA LEU A 331 1.94 3.34 -11.76
C LEU A 331 2.48 2.84 -13.11
N ASN A 332 2.91 1.59 -13.18
CA ASN A 332 3.43 1.00 -14.39
C ASN A 332 2.35 0.89 -15.48
N PHE A 333 1.14 0.47 -15.14
CA PHE A 333 0.02 0.42 -16.07
C PHE A 333 -0.28 1.78 -16.70
N ILE A 334 -0.33 2.86 -15.90
CA ILE A 334 -0.54 4.22 -16.41
C ILE A 334 0.60 4.62 -17.37
N LYS A 335 1.87 4.36 -16.99
CA LYS A 335 3.03 4.65 -17.83
C LYS A 335 3.01 3.84 -19.13
N ASP A 336 2.66 2.57 -19.09
CA ASP A 336 2.66 1.69 -20.26
C ASP A 336 1.54 2.06 -21.24
N LYS A 337 0.34 2.40 -20.74
CA LYS A 337 -0.74 2.95 -21.60
C LYS A 337 -0.34 4.31 -22.20
N THR A 338 0.41 5.12 -21.48
CA THR A 338 0.97 6.37 -22.01
C THR A 338 1.97 6.10 -23.13
N LYS A 339 2.89 5.13 -22.97
CA LYS A 339 3.84 4.71 -24.04
C LYS A 339 3.10 4.14 -25.26
N GLU A 340 2.10 3.28 -25.04
CA GLU A 340 1.28 2.73 -26.13
C GLU A 340 0.64 3.86 -26.97
N ALA A 341 0.07 4.87 -26.32
CA ALA A 341 -0.54 6.01 -27.01
C ALA A 341 0.48 6.86 -27.78
N ILE A 342 1.68 7.09 -27.20
CA ILE A 342 2.78 7.78 -27.88
C ILE A 342 3.20 7.00 -29.13
N ALA A 343 3.41 5.70 -29.01
CA ALA A 343 3.79 4.84 -30.14
C ALA A 343 2.72 4.83 -31.24
N ALA A 344 1.44 4.90 -30.87
CA ALA A 344 0.30 5.01 -31.79
C ALA A 344 0.12 6.44 -32.35
N LYS A 345 0.94 7.42 -31.93
CA LYS A 345 0.80 8.85 -32.28
C LYS A 345 -0.57 9.42 -31.97
N SER A 346 -1.21 8.90 -30.93
CA SER A 346 -2.51 9.36 -30.48
C SER A 346 -2.39 10.69 -29.74
N SER A 347 -3.32 11.60 -30.02
CA SER A 347 -3.53 12.83 -29.24
C SER A 347 -4.74 12.74 -28.32
N GLU A 348 -5.38 11.57 -28.24
CA GLU A 348 -6.54 11.36 -27.38
C GLU A 348 -6.14 11.42 -25.91
N ARG A 349 -7.04 11.98 -25.09
CA ARG A 349 -6.85 12.00 -23.65
C ARG A 349 -7.05 10.62 -23.06
N LEU A 350 -6.02 10.13 -22.38
CA LEU A 350 -6.09 8.92 -21.58
C LEU A 350 -6.65 9.26 -20.21
N ARG A 351 -7.69 8.57 -19.77
CA ARG A 351 -8.38 8.85 -18.51
C ARG A 351 -8.30 7.64 -17.61
N PHE A 352 -7.86 7.82 -16.35
CA PHE A 352 -7.67 6.76 -15.37
C PHE A 352 -8.41 7.08 -14.08
N VAL A 353 -9.25 6.18 -13.61
CA VAL A 353 -9.79 6.22 -12.25
C VAL A 353 -8.75 5.63 -11.30
N LEU A 354 -8.35 6.41 -10.30
CA LEU A 354 -7.32 6.02 -9.33
C LEU A 354 -7.96 5.31 -8.13
N GLY A 355 -7.98 3.99 -8.14
CA GLY A 355 -8.49 3.14 -7.06
C GLY A 355 -7.40 2.82 -6.03
N THR A 356 -6.75 3.84 -5.49
CA THR A 356 -5.77 3.74 -4.40
C THR A 356 -5.63 5.09 -3.70
N GLU A 357 -4.77 5.16 -2.72
CA GLU A 357 -4.49 6.36 -1.94
C GLU A 357 -3.87 7.47 -2.81
N ALA A 358 -4.34 8.71 -2.60
CA ALA A 358 -4.01 9.86 -3.46
C ALA A 358 -2.55 10.33 -3.34
N GLY A 359 -1.84 9.98 -2.27
CA GLY A 359 -0.42 10.32 -2.11
C GLY A 359 0.48 9.80 -3.23
N MET A 360 0.02 8.82 -4.00
CA MET A 360 0.73 8.37 -5.21
C MET A 360 0.80 9.40 -6.33
N ILE A 361 0.01 10.49 -6.27
CA ILE A 361 -0.12 11.42 -7.41
C ILE A 361 1.21 12.05 -7.83
N THR A 362 2.07 12.39 -6.89
CA THR A 362 3.39 12.96 -7.20
C THR A 362 4.23 12.00 -8.04
N SER A 363 4.27 10.73 -7.66
CA SER A 363 4.98 9.69 -8.41
C SER A 363 4.36 9.43 -9.78
N ILE A 364 3.02 9.45 -9.88
CA ILE A 364 2.28 9.29 -11.14
C ILE A 364 2.59 10.45 -12.08
N VAL A 365 2.45 11.70 -11.63
CA VAL A 365 2.69 12.89 -12.45
C VAL A 365 4.14 12.90 -13.00
N ARG A 366 5.12 12.68 -12.13
CA ARG A 366 6.53 12.64 -12.53
C ARG A 366 6.82 11.51 -13.51
N GLY A 367 6.30 10.30 -13.23
CA GLY A 367 6.48 9.15 -14.10
C GLY A 367 5.84 9.33 -15.49
N VAL A 368 4.64 9.90 -15.54
CA VAL A 368 3.95 10.24 -16.80
C VAL A 368 4.70 11.33 -17.56
N GLN A 369 5.07 12.45 -16.92
CA GLN A 369 5.82 13.52 -17.58
C GLN A 369 7.17 13.04 -18.09
N GLN A 370 7.88 12.21 -17.34
CA GLN A 370 9.12 11.58 -17.80
C GLN A 370 8.87 10.73 -19.05
N THR A 371 7.79 9.94 -19.08
CA THR A 371 7.41 9.14 -20.26
C THR A 371 7.08 10.03 -21.45
N LEU A 372 6.30 11.09 -21.25
CA LEU A 372 5.91 12.04 -22.31
C LEU A 372 7.11 12.81 -22.90
N ARG A 373 8.19 13.01 -22.13
CA ARG A 373 9.40 13.72 -22.56
C ARG A 373 10.42 12.82 -23.24
N ALA A 374 10.44 11.52 -22.91
CA ALA A 374 11.52 10.60 -23.29
C ALA A 374 11.63 10.38 -24.81
N ASP A 375 10.52 10.36 -25.53
CA ASP A 375 10.51 9.93 -26.94
C ASP A 375 10.66 11.06 -27.96
N GLY A 376 10.79 12.33 -27.53
CA GLY A 376 10.90 13.48 -28.46
C GLY A 376 9.69 13.61 -29.42
N ALA A 377 8.60 12.88 -29.18
CA ALA A 377 7.43 12.81 -30.05
C ALA A 377 6.80 14.21 -30.22
N ALA A 378 6.46 14.55 -31.46
CA ALA A 378 5.80 15.81 -31.79
C ALA A 378 4.35 15.86 -31.29
N THR A 379 3.71 14.69 -31.17
CA THR A 379 2.34 14.53 -30.66
C THR A 379 2.40 13.63 -29.42
N THR A 380 1.87 14.12 -28.31
CA THR A 380 1.78 13.37 -27.06
C THR A 380 0.34 13.41 -26.54
N PRO A 381 -0.17 12.30 -25.95
CA PRO A 381 -1.49 12.30 -25.32
C PRO A 381 -1.48 13.19 -24.07
N GLU A 382 -2.65 13.63 -23.66
CA GLU A 382 -2.91 14.11 -22.30
C GLU A 382 -3.28 12.92 -21.41
N VAL A 383 -2.89 12.96 -20.15
CA VAL A 383 -3.23 11.92 -19.15
C VAL A 383 -4.02 12.55 -18.02
N GLU A 384 -5.24 12.10 -17.81
CA GLU A 384 -6.11 12.56 -16.72
C GLU A 384 -6.21 11.50 -15.64
N ILE A 385 -5.85 11.87 -14.41
CA ILE A 385 -6.00 11.03 -13.22
C ILE A 385 -7.23 11.52 -12.46
N ILE A 386 -8.22 10.67 -12.32
CA ILE A 386 -9.52 10.95 -11.70
C ILE A 386 -9.51 10.35 -10.29
N PHE A 387 -9.79 11.16 -9.30
CA PHE A 387 -9.92 10.73 -7.92
C PHE A 387 -11.39 10.40 -7.60
N PRO A 388 -11.75 9.13 -7.40
CA PRO A 388 -13.13 8.75 -7.07
C PRO A 388 -13.43 9.03 -5.59
N VAL A 389 -13.40 10.31 -5.24
CA VAL A 389 -13.71 10.81 -3.88
C VAL A 389 -14.99 11.61 -3.92
N SER A 390 -15.72 11.66 -2.78
CA SER A 390 -16.89 12.52 -2.67
C SER A 390 -16.51 13.97 -2.96
N ALA A 391 -17.41 14.71 -3.63
CA ALA A 391 -17.22 16.14 -3.86
C ALA A 391 -17.14 16.93 -2.53
N ASP A 392 -17.65 16.35 -1.43
CA ASP A 392 -17.61 16.91 -0.08
C ASP A 392 -16.34 16.47 0.70
N ALA A 393 -15.44 15.72 0.07
CA ALA A 393 -14.14 15.33 0.63
C ALA A 393 -13.16 16.53 0.63
N VAL A 394 -13.65 17.68 1.05
CA VAL A 394 -12.82 18.87 1.30
C VAL A 394 -12.36 18.82 2.74
N ALA A 395 -11.10 19.10 2.96
CA ALA A 395 -10.53 19.26 4.29
C ALA A 395 -11.41 20.17 5.15
N THR A 396 -11.95 19.63 6.21
CA THR A 396 -12.35 20.43 7.36
C THR A 396 -11.30 20.18 8.43
N GLU A 397 -10.69 21.24 8.91
CA GLU A 397 -9.63 21.20 9.92
C GLU A 397 -10.05 20.52 11.24
N ASP A 398 -11.36 20.22 11.41
CA ASP A 398 -11.95 19.78 12.67
C ASP A 398 -12.40 18.30 12.72
N ASN A 399 -12.17 17.49 11.70
CA ASN A 399 -12.62 16.09 11.69
C ASN A 399 -11.52 15.13 12.20
N GLU A 400 -11.59 14.71 13.45
CA GLU A 400 -10.86 13.56 13.98
C GLU A 400 -11.45 12.27 13.41
N LEU A 401 -10.82 11.68 12.39
CA LEU A 401 -11.19 10.37 11.84
C LEU A 401 -10.63 9.20 12.64
N VAL A 402 -9.54 9.45 13.34
CA VAL A 402 -8.91 8.53 14.27
C VAL A 402 -8.62 9.31 15.54
N PRO A 403 -8.92 8.79 16.75
CA PRO A 403 -8.69 9.51 17.98
C PRO A 403 -7.24 10.05 18.09
N GLY A 404 -7.11 11.37 18.21
CA GLY A 404 -5.82 12.06 18.32
C GLY A 404 -5.08 12.31 17.01
N VAL A 405 -5.68 12.05 15.85
CA VAL A 405 -5.13 12.39 14.53
C VAL A 405 -6.13 13.29 13.82
N GLN A 406 -5.73 14.52 13.52
CA GLN A 406 -6.59 15.44 12.76
C GLN A 406 -6.83 14.89 11.35
N GLY A 407 -8.07 14.94 10.89
CA GLY A 407 -8.43 14.66 9.52
C GLY A 407 -7.77 15.68 8.60
N GLY A 408 -7.07 15.20 7.57
CA GLY A 408 -6.44 16.07 6.60
C GLY A 408 -7.27 16.24 5.33
N GLU A 409 -6.69 16.92 4.34
CA GLU A 409 -7.28 17.07 3.01
C GLU A 409 -7.73 15.74 2.42
N GLY A 410 -8.95 15.71 1.87
CA GLY A 410 -9.52 14.50 1.29
C GLY A 410 -10.27 13.60 2.26
N CYS A 411 -10.44 14.00 3.53
CA CYS A 411 -11.30 13.31 4.48
C CYS A 411 -12.75 13.80 4.39
N SER A 412 -13.70 12.91 4.60
CA SER A 412 -15.14 13.20 4.55
C SER A 412 -15.85 12.63 5.77
N SER A 413 -16.78 13.41 6.35
CA SER A 413 -17.67 12.94 7.41
C SER A 413 -18.64 11.84 6.95
N ALA A 414 -18.80 11.64 5.64
CA ALA A 414 -19.67 10.63 5.05
C ALA A 414 -18.96 9.27 4.78
N GLY A 415 -17.69 9.18 5.10
CA GLY A 415 -16.90 7.94 5.03
C GLY A 415 -15.61 8.07 4.23
N GLY A 416 -14.50 7.78 4.88
CA GLY A 416 -13.20 7.57 4.28
C GLY A 416 -12.36 8.81 4.02
N CYS A 417 -11.09 8.55 3.84
CA CYS A 417 -10.04 9.53 3.63
C CYS A 417 -9.26 9.14 2.37
N ALA A 418 -9.10 10.06 1.41
CA ALA A 418 -8.29 9.82 0.22
C ALA A 418 -6.78 9.74 0.52
N THR A 419 -6.39 10.09 1.74
CA THR A 419 -5.00 10.09 2.21
C THR A 419 -4.93 9.47 3.60
N CYS A 420 -3.79 8.81 3.91
CA CYS A 420 -3.62 8.16 5.20
C CYS A 420 -3.37 9.18 6.33
N PRO A 421 -4.25 9.29 7.34
CA PRO A 421 -4.10 10.27 8.42
C PRO A 421 -2.85 10.01 9.27
N PHE A 422 -2.44 8.76 9.43
CA PHE A 422 -1.21 8.41 10.15
C PHE A 422 0.04 8.86 9.39
N MET A 423 0.05 8.72 8.06
CA MET A 423 1.18 9.15 7.23
C MET A 423 1.39 10.67 7.28
N LYS A 424 0.35 11.46 7.48
CA LYS A 424 0.43 12.92 7.64
C LYS A 424 1.12 13.39 8.94
N MET A 425 1.38 12.49 9.87
CA MET A 425 2.26 12.78 11.03
C MET A 425 3.74 12.88 10.62
N ASN A 426 4.07 12.54 9.38
CA ASN A 426 5.39 12.76 8.80
C ASN A 426 5.31 14.01 7.92
N ASP A 427 5.67 15.15 8.44
CA ASP A 427 5.69 16.43 7.73
C ASP A 427 7.13 16.93 7.49
N LEU A 428 7.26 18.01 6.73
CA LEU A 428 8.56 18.54 6.35
C LEU A 428 9.30 19.14 7.53
N ASP A 429 8.60 19.80 8.46
CA ASP A 429 9.19 20.42 9.64
C ASP A 429 9.76 19.34 10.56
N ALA A 430 9.00 18.25 10.79
CA ALA A 430 9.49 17.11 11.57
C ALA A 430 10.73 16.45 10.93
N LEU A 431 10.83 16.45 9.60
CA LEU A 431 12.02 15.95 8.91
C LEU A 431 13.23 16.85 9.16
N PHE A 432 13.06 18.18 9.10
CA PHE A 432 14.13 19.11 9.45
C PHE A 432 14.56 18.95 10.89
N ASP A 433 13.61 18.88 11.85
CA ASP A 433 13.90 18.68 13.26
C ASP A 433 14.76 17.43 13.52
N VAL A 434 14.41 16.32 12.88
CA VAL A 434 15.19 15.08 12.99
C VAL A 434 16.56 15.24 12.31
N ALA A 435 16.61 15.79 11.10
CA ALA A 435 17.87 15.94 10.38
C ALA A 435 18.87 16.86 11.10
N GLU A 436 18.41 17.96 11.66
CA GLU A 436 19.21 18.86 12.49
C GLU A 436 19.67 18.20 13.79
N GLY A 437 18.76 17.44 14.42
CA GLY A 437 18.99 16.76 15.69
C GLY A 437 19.98 15.61 15.63
N VAL A 438 20.27 15.04 14.44
CA VAL A 438 21.26 13.96 14.30
C VAL A 438 22.64 14.45 14.76
N ASP A 439 23.16 13.84 15.83
CA ASP A 439 24.52 14.04 16.32
C ASP A 439 25.14 12.69 16.72
N LEU A 440 25.83 12.09 15.77
CA LEU A 440 26.47 10.78 15.94
C LEU A 440 27.76 10.84 16.78
N ALA A 441 28.23 12.04 17.15
CA ALA A 441 29.39 12.24 18.04
C ALA A 441 28.97 12.47 19.47
N ALA A 442 27.68 12.69 19.76
CA ALA A 442 27.18 12.91 21.09
C ALA A 442 27.36 11.67 21.98
N ALA A 443 27.68 11.88 23.26
CA ALA A 443 27.82 10.77 24.22
C ALA A 443 26.50 10.02 24.50
N ALA A 444 25.36 10.69 24.27
CA ALA A 444 24.02 10.08 24.27
C ALA A 444 23.26 10.57 23.06
N ASP A 445 22.50 9.68 22.43
CA ASP A 445 21.72 10.03 21.23
C ASP A 445 20.61 11.04 21.58
N PRO A 446 20.66 12.29 21.06
CA PRO A 446 19.66 13.31 21.32
C PRO A 446 18.29 12.95 20.77
N LEU A 447 18.25 12.03 19.80
CA LEU A 447 17.06 11.54 19.13
C LEU A 447 16.60 10.15 19.64
N ALA A 448 17.04 9.71 20.81
CA ALA A 448 16.67 8.40 21.38
C ALA A 448 15.14 8.15 21.41
N ALA A 449 14.32 9.20 21.62
CA ALA A 449 12.86 9.10 21.61
C ALA A 449 12.26 8.89 20.21
N TYR A 450 13.03 9.04 19.14
CA TYR A 450 12.62 8.85 17.76
C TYR A 450 12.97 7.46 17.20
N HIS A 451 13.66 6.63 17.97
CA HIS A 451 13.95 5.26 17.53
C HIS A 451 12.68 4.45 17.31
N PRO A 452 12.73 3.44 16.43
CA PRO A 452 11.67 2.43 16.32
C PRO A 452 11.35 1.80 17.66
N GLN A 453 10.13 1.32 17.81
CA GLN A 453 9.72 0.61 19.01
C GLN A 453 10.60 -0.61 19.24
N THR A 454 11.06 -0.79 20.46
CA THR A 454 11.78 -1.98 20.93
C THR A 454 10.91 -2.79 21.87
N TYR A 455 11.08 -4.11 21.87
CA TYR A 455 10.30 -5.03 22.68
C TYR A 455 11.21 -5.76 23.67
N SER A 456 10.93 -5.62 24.96
CA SER A 456 11.67 -6.33 26.03
C SER A 456 11.22 -7.78 26.20
N GLU A 457 10.07 -8.13 25.64
CA GLU A 457 9.48 -9.47 25.72
C GLU A 457 10.36 -10.50 25.00
N ARG A 458 10.40 -11.71 25.57
CA ARG A 458 11.07 -12.87 24.98
C ARG A 458 10.09 -14.03 24.82
N ILE A 459 10.19 -14.74 23.73
CA ILE A 459 9.43 -15.96 23.44
C ILE A 459 10.46 -17.10 23.31
N ASN A 460 10.36 -18.11 24.16
CA ASN A 460 11.29 -19.25 24.15
C ASN A 460 12.78 -18.83 24.20
N GLY A 461 13.11 -17.77 24.96
CA GLY A 461 14.48 -17.26 25.13
C GLY A 461 14.95 -16.29 24.05
N LYS A 462 14.27 -16.20 22.89
CA LYS A 462 14.57 -15.26 21.79
C LYS A 462 13.80 -13.95 21.96
N THR A 463 14.38 -12.85 21.51
CA THR A 463 13.69 -11.54 21.50
C THR A 463 12.59 -11.51 20.43
N ILE A 464 11.64 -10.58 20.60
CA ILE A 464 10.60 -10.29 19.58
C ILE A 464 11.25 -9.93 18.24
N SER A 465 12.33 -9.16 18.26
CA SER A 465 13.03 -8.78 17.01
C SER A 465 13.65 -9.98 16.30
N GLU A 466 14.29 -10.91 17.03
CA GLU A 466 14.89 -12.12 16.44
C GLU A 466 13.84 -13.04 15.80
N ILE A 467 12.65 -13.14 16.39
CA ILE A 467 11.58 -13.99 15.84
C ILE A 467 10.81 -13.23 14.75
N GLY A 468 10.46 -11.97 14.99
CA GLY A 468 9.62 -11.17 14.10
C GLY A 468 10.29 -10.79 12.78
N VAL A 469 11.62 -10.82 12.71
CA VAL A 469 12.36 -10.62 11.46
C VAL A 469 12.31 -11.86 10.54
N ALA A 470 12.15 -13.07 11.07
CA ALA A 470 12.17 -14.28 10.27
C ALA A 470 11.13 -14.30 9.12
N PRO A 471 9.84 -13.93 9.33
CA PRO A 471 8.87 -13.81 8.24
C PRO A 471 9.29 -12.81 7.14
N ILE A 472 9.99 -11.73 7.51
CA ILE A 472 10.50 -10.73 6.56
C ILE A 472 11.67 -11.33 5.76
N LEU A 473 12.56 -12.07 6.41
CA LEU A 473 13.67 -12.74 5.73
C LEU A 473 13.18 -13.84 4.78
N HIS A 474 12.15 -14.59 5.15
CA HIS A 474 11.50 -15.56 4.25
C HIS A 474 10.94 -14.87 3.00
N MET A 475 10.29 -13.71 3.14
CA MET A 475 9.84 -12.92 2.00
C MET A 475 11.01 -12.45 1.12
N ARG A 476 12.10 -11.97 1.72
CA ARG A 476 13.29 -11.55 0.96
C ARG A 476 13.92 -12.73 0.19
N ALA A 477 14.07 -13.89 0.83
CA ALA A 477 14.52 -15.10 0.17
C ALA A 477 13.60 -15.50 -0.99
N PHE A 478 12.28 -15.39 -0.78
CA PHE A 478 11.28 -15.61 -1.83
C PHE A 478 11.46 -14.65 -3.01
N MET A 479 11.65 -13.36 -2.76
CA MET A 479 11.84 -12.36 -3.84
C MET A 479 13.12 -12.64 -4.66
N GLN A 480 14.16 -13.16 -4.05
CA GLN A 480 15.42 -13.51 -4.73
C GLN A 480 15.33 -14.84 -5.49
N GLY A 481 14.72 -15.85 -4.89
CA GLY A 481 14.68 -17.21 -5.42
C GLY A 481 13.39 -17.61 -6.12
N GLN A 482 12.35 -16.79 -6.05
CA GLN A 482 10.98 -17.07 -6.53
C GLN A 482 10.43 -18.41 -6.00
N ALA A 483 10.86 -18.80 -4.78
CA ALA A 483 10.46 -20.03 -4.09
C ALA A 483 10.54 -19.84 -2.58
N LEU A 484 9.75 -20.60 -1.82
CA LEU A 484 9.91 -20.67 -0.37
C LEU A 484 11.31 -21.23 -0.04
N SER A 485 11.94 -20.69 0.99
CA SER A 485 13.22 -21.22 1.48
C SER A 485 13.06 -22.67 1.99
N ALA A 486 14.12 -23.45 1.88
CA ALA A 486 14.11 -24.83 2.37
C ALA A 486 13.77 -24.89 3.88
N GLU A 487 14.27 -23.93 4.67
CA GLU A 487 13.97 -23.78 6.09
C GLU A 487 12.46 -23.62 6.35
N LEU A 488 11.78 -22.73 5.58
CA LEU A 488 10.33 -22.52 5.75
C LEU A 488 9.53 -23.76 5.33
N VAL A 489 9.94 -24.43 4.24
CA VAL A 489 9.29 -25.68 3.79
C VAL A 489 9.44 -26.79 4.83
N GLU A 490 10.63 -26.94 5.41
CA GLU A 490 10.88 -27.90 6.49
C GLU A 490 10.05 -27.57 7.74
N ASP A 491 9.98 -26.31 8.11
CA ASP A 491 9.16 -25.84 9.24
C ASP A 491 7.67 -26.16 9.02
N ILE A 492 7.13 -25.93 7.82
CA ILE A 492 5.75 -26.31 7.47
C ILE A 492 5.53 -27.82 7.63
N ALA A 493 6.47 -28.61 7.15
CA ALA A 493 6.35 -30.08 7.15
C ALA A 493 6.51 -30.72 8.53
N THR A 494 7.30 -30.13 9.41
CA THR A 494 7.71 -30.73 10.70
C THR A 494 7.03 -30.12 11.92
N ARG A 495 6.44 -28.93 11.79
CA ARG A 495 5.81 -28.26 12.92
C ARG A 495 4.59 -29.03 13.41
N THR A 496 4.62 -29.42 14.67
CA THR A 496 3.49 -30.10 15.31
C THR A 496 2.31 -29.13 15.46
N PRO A 497 1.09 -29.49 15.01
CA PRO A 497 -0.09 -28.66 15.18
C PRO A 497 -0.30 -28.28 16.64
N GLY A 498 -0.61 -26.99 16.88
CA GLY A 498 -0.83 -26.42 18.22
C GLY A 498 0.44 -26.20 19.05
N ALA A 499 1.62 -26.61 18.60
CA ALA A 499 2.87 -26.36 19.30
C ALA A 499 3.15 -24.86 19.37
N GLY A 500 3.29 -24.31 20.59
CA GLY A 500 3.51 -22.88 20.80
C GLY A 500 2.25 -22.04 21.09
N CYS A 501 1.06 -22.61 20.95
CA CYS A 501 -0.17 -21.94 21.35
C CYS A 501 -0.18 -21.65 22.87
N PRO A 502 -0.59 -20.44 23.32
CA PRO A 502 -0.63 -20.09 24.75
C PRO A 502 -1.47 -21.02 25.60
N GLN A 503 -2.44 -21.71 25.02
CA GLN A 503 -3.34 -22.65 25.73
C GLN A 503 -2.74 -24.07 25.88
N ALA A 504 -1.72 -24.43 25.15
CA ALA A 504 -1.07 -25.74 25.25
C ALA A 504 -0.18 -25.92 26.49
N ARG A 505 -0.11 -24.90 27.37
CA ARG A 505 0.68 -24.89 28.60
C ARG A 505 -0.14 -24.94 29.90
N LYS A 506 -1.37 -25.47 29.83
CA LYS A 506 -2.16 -25.76 31.05
C LYS A 506 -2.08 -27.26 31.42
#